data_3bc1884cf0d2cb40a332c3a478e6cf93
#
_entry.id   3bc1884cf0d2cb40a332c3a478e6cf93
#
_cell.length_a   1.000
_cell.length_b   1.000
_cell.length_c   1.000
_cell.angle_alpha   90.00
_cell.angle_beta   90.00
_cell.angle_gamma   90.00
#
_symmetry.space_group_name_H-M   'P 1'
#
loop_
_entity.id
_entity.type
_entity.pdbx_description
1 polymer ?
#
loop_
_entity_poly.entity_id
_entity_poly.type
_entity_poly.pdbx_seq_one_letter_code
_entity_poly.pdbx_strand_id
1 'polypeptide(L)'
;MANKFAEYKALNLTQTNKDVLAEWERNDIFHKTIDEKEGCPQFVFFEGPPSANGHPGIHHVLARSIKDTFNRYKTMKGFQVKRKAGWDTHGLPVELGVEKELGITKADIDNKESAKYISVADYNKKCRENVMKFTAEWRELTEKMGYFVDLDNPYITYDNKYIETLWWLLKQLYTKDMLYKGYTIQPYSPAAGTGLSSHELNLPGCYRDVKDTTVTAQFEIKNPKPEWKQWGKAYFMAWTTTPWTLAANSALCVGPKIDYAAVQSFNPYTGEPITVILAEARLNAYFNEAGKDVDLS
;
A
#
# COMPACT_ATOMS: atom_id res chain seq x y z
N MET A 1 -34.85 44.89 27.80
CA MET A 1 -33.71 43.98 27.98
C MET A 1 -33.28 43.51 26.60
N ALA A 2 -32.08 43.82 26.17
CA ALA A 2 -31.58 43.28 24.89
C ALA A 2 -31.55 41.76 24.98
N ASN A 3 -32.06 41.06 23.96
CA ASN A 3 -31.95 39.58 23.90
C ASN A 3 -30.49 39.19 24.01
N LYS A 4 -30.16 38.39 25.02
CA LYS A 4 -28.79 37.93 25.30
C LYS A 4 -28.28 37.00 24.16
N PHE A 5 -29.18 36.41 23.40
CA PHE A 5 -28.89 35.50 22.30
C PHE A 5 -29.58 35.96 21.03
N ALA A 6 -28.91 35.75 19.89
CA ALA A 6 -29.51 36.03 18.59
C ALA A 6 -30.62 35.04 18.27
N GLU A 7 -31.71 35.51 17.66
CA GLU A 7 -32.78 34.66 17.18
C GLU A 7 -32.58 34.33 15.69
N TYR A 8 -32.65 33.06 15.35
CA TYR A 8 -32.51 32.57 13.97
C TYR A 8 -33.82 32.00 13.48
N LYS A 9 -34.30 32.48 12.31
CA LYS A 9 -35.55 31.99 11.69
C LYS A 9 -35.43 30.60 11.08
N ALA A 10 -34.23 30.22 10.64
CA ALA A 10 -33.94 28.94 10.02
C ALA A 10 -32.46 28.58 10.21
N LEU A 11 -32.15 27.29 10.20
CA LEU A 11 -30.78 26.79 10.24
C LEU A 11 -30.12 26.91 8.85
N ASN A 12 -29.07 27.72 8.76
CA ASN A 12 -28.22 27.84 7.59
C ASN A 12 -26.78 27.42 7.96
N LEU A 13 -26.48 26.13 7.80
CA LEU A 13 -25.19 25.59 8.20
C LEU A 13 -24.00 26.23 7.49
N THR A 14 -24.16 26.57 6.20
CA THR A 14 -23.10 27.22 5.43
C THR A 14 -22.78 28.62 5.96
N GLN A 15 -23.81 29.43 6.26
CA GLN A 15 -23.60 30.77 6.81
C GLN A 15 -23.02 30.68 8.24
N THR A 16 -23.60 29.81 9.07
CA THR A 16 -23.09 29.57 10.44
C THR A 16 -21.62 29.19 10.44
N ASN A 17 -21.21 28.29 9.52
CA ASN A 17 -19.80 27.90 9.41
C ASN A 17 -18.91 29.11 9.09
N LYS A 18 -19.29 29.94 8.13
CA LYS A 18 -18.52 31.13 7.76
C LYS A 18 -18.41 32.13 8.92
N ASP A 19 -19.50 32.34 9.63
CA ASP A 19 -19.55 33.30 10.77
C ASP A 19 -18.66 32.80 11.91
N VAL A 20 -18.71 31.51 12.23
CA VAL A 20 -17.88 30.89 13.28
C VAL A 20 -16.41 30.91 12.91
N LEU A 21 -16.05 30.58 11.67
CA LEU A 21 -14.65 30.64 11.22
C LEU A 21 -14.09 32.06 11.30
N ALA A 22 -14.87 33.06 10.86
CA ALA A 22 -14.49 34.47 10.96
C ALA A 22 -14.33 34.93 12.42
N GLU A 23 -15.15 34.42 13.33
CA GLU A 23 -15.01 34.69 14.77
C GLU A 23 -13.75 34.02 15.34
N TRP A 24 -13.48 32.78 14.97
CA TRP A 24 -12.28 32.07 15.42
C TRP A 24 -10.99 32.75 14.97
N GLU A 25 -10.94 33.20 13.73
CA GLU A 25 -9.81 33.96 13.20
C GLU A 25 -9.63 35.29 13.93
N ARG A 26 -10.70 36.09 14.05
CA ARG A 26 -10.66 37.42 14.74
C ARG A 26 -10.17 37.30 16.18
N ASN A 27 -10.55 36.22 16.86
CA ASN A 27 -10.24 36.01 18.26
C ASN A 27 -9.02 35.14 18.50
N ASP A 28 -8.36 34.69 17.45
CA ASP A 28 -7.21 33.77 17.48
C ASP A 28 -7.46 32.51 18.36
N ILE A 29 -8.61 31.89 18.14
CA ILE A 29 -9.07 30.79 18.98
C ILE A 29 -8.13 29.60 18.91
N PHE A 30 -7.55 29.29 17.74
CA PHE A 30 -6.63 28.17 17.60
C PHE A 30 -5.44 28.29 18.54
N HIS A 31 -4.69 29.40 18.52
CA HIS A 31 -3.53 29.60 19.40
C HIS A 31 -3.93 29.65 20.87
N LYS A 32 -5.05 30.30 21.21
CA LYS A 32 -5.57 30.29 22.57
C LYS A 32 -5.81 28.90 23.14
N THR A 33 -6.26 27.94 22.32
CA THR A 33 -6.46 26.55 22.78
C THR A 33 -5.14 25.87 23.19
N ILE A 34 -4.00 26.40 22.76
CA ILE A 34 -2.65 25.91 23.07
C ILE A 34 -2.04 26.70 24.20
N ASP A 35 -2.08 28.05 24.12
CA ASP A 35 -1.41 28.98 25.01
C ASP A 35 -2.04 28.99 26.40
N GLU A 36 -3.37 28.98 26.48
CA GLU A 36 -4.10 28.90 27.77
C GLU A 36 -3.86 27.58 28.52
N LYS A 37 -3.24 26.61 27.89
CA LYS A 37 -2.85 25.32 28.47
C LYS A 37 -1.34 25.20 28.73
N GLU A 38 -0.62 26.30 28.68
CA GLU A 38 0.81 26.32 29.07
C GLU A 38 1.00 25.79 30.50
N GLY A 39 1.97 24.89 30.65
CA GLY A 39 2.22 24.21 31.95
C GLY A 39 1.31 22.97 32.21
N CYS A 40 0.29 22.74 31.42
CA CYS A 40 -0.50 21.53 31.53
C CYS A 40 0.22 20.31 30.93
N PRO A 41 -0.20 19.07 31.24
CA PRO A 41 0.32 17.87 30.59
C PRO A 41 0.24 17.97 29.07
N GLN A 42 1.32 17.59 28.38
CA GLN A 42 1.41 17.74 26.93
C GLN A 42 0.80 16.52 26.21
N PHE A 43 0.08 16.81 25.13
CA PHE A 43 -0.31 15.83 24.13
C PHE A 43 0.15 16.36 22.76
N VAL A 44 1.19 15.73 22.20
CA VAL A 44 1.78 16.16 20.93
C VAL A 44 1.16 15.39 19.78
N PHE A 45 0.70 16.11 18.77
CA PHE A 45 0.13 15.55 17.57
C PHE A 45 0.89 16.04 16.33
N PHE A 46 1.33 15.09 15.51
CA PHE A 46 1.82 15.36 14.16
C PHE A 46 0.84 14.79 13.16
N GLU A 47 0.46 15.59 12.16
CA GLU A 47 -0.40 15.15 11.08
C GLU A 47 0.27 13.97 10.34
N GLY A 48 -0.51 12.92 9.96
CA GLY A 48 -0.14 12.00 8.92
C GLY A 48 -0.25 12.74 7.59
N PRO A 49 0.88 13.11 6.96
CA PRO A 49 0.88 14.17 5.98
C PRO A 49 0.30 13.69 4.66
N PRO A 50 -0.60 14.47 4.03
CA PRO A 50 -1.00 14.20 2.66
C PRO A 50 0.09 14.62 1.68
N SER A 51 0.11 13.99 0.50
CA SER A 51 0.84 14.54 -0.65
C SER A 51 -0.01 15.59 -1.33
N ALA A 52 0.53 16.80 -1.56
CA ALA A 52 -0.18 17.89 -2.20
C ALA A 52 -0.02 17.91 -3.73
N ASN A 53 0.22 16.77 -4.34
CA ASN A 53 0.32 16.58 -5.79
C ASN A 53 -1.04 16.31 -6.46
N GLY A 54 -2.13 16.27 -5.70
CA GLY A 54 -3.50 16.10 -6.16
C GLY A 54 -4.49 16.90 -5.34
N HIS A 55 -5.71 17.06 -5.89
CA HIS A 55 -6.82 17.74 -5.21
C HIS A 55 -7.28 16.95 -3.97
N PRO A 56 -7.68 17.65 -2.88
CA PRO A 56 -8.26 16.98 -1.73
C PRO A 56 -9.62 16.36 -2.05
N GLY A 57 -9.83 15.10 -1.62
CA GLY A 57 -11.09 14.38 -1.79
C GLY A 57 -11.89 14.26 -0.49
N ILE A 58 -13.15 13.83 -0.60
CA ILE A 58 -14.06 13.68 0.56
C ILE A 58 -13.54 12.71 1.62
N HIS A 59 -12.81 11.66 1.23
CA HIS A 59 -12.21 10.71 2.14
C HIS A 59 -11.16 11.35 3.06
N HIS A 60 -10.48 12.40 2.60
CA HIS A 60 -9.55 13.17 3.43
C HIS A 60 -10.29 13.97 4.53
N VAL A 61 -11.50 14.44 4.24
CA VAL A 61 -12.34 15.15 5.23
C VAL A 61 -12.66 14.23 6.40
N LEU A 62 -13.08 12.98 6.15
CA LEU A 62 -13.39 12.01 7.19
C LEU A 62 -12.19 11.73 8.11
N ALA A 63 -11.04 11.43 7.53
CA ALA A 63 -9.83 11.15 8.31
C ALA A 63 -9.41 12.36 9.17
N ARG A 64 -9.48 13.58 8.63
CA ARG A 64 -9.15 14.82 9.31
C ARG A 64 -10.13 15.14 10.44
N SER A 65 -11.42 14.93 10.23
CA SER A 65 -12.46 15.11 11.27
C SER A 65 -12.23 14.18 12.47
N ILE A 66 -11.85 12.93 12.23
CA ILE A 66 -11.52 11.98 13.30
C ILE A 66 -10.31 12.47 14.10
N LYS A 67 -9.24 12.88 13.42
CA LYS A 67 -8.03 13.40 14.07
C LYS A 67 -8.32 14.64 14.92
N ASP A 68 -9.07 15.59 14.37
CA ASP A 68 -9.46 16.81 15.07
C ASP A 68 -10.31 16.52 16.31
N THR A 69 -11.21 15.55 16.23
CA THR A 69 -12.03 15.11 17.37
C THR A 69 -11.16 14.67 18.53
N PHE A 70 -10.13 13.86 18.29
CA PHE A 70 -9.19 13.42 19.33
C PHE A 70 -8.41 14.59 19.93
N ASN A 71 -7.92 15.51 19.09
CA ASN A 71 -7.17 16.68 19.54
C ASN A 71 -8.04 17.61 20.38
N ARG A 72 -9.27 17.89 19.95
CA ARG A 72 -10.24 18.68 20.72
C ARG A 72 -10.62 18.02 22.03
N TYR A 73 -10.86 16.72 22.02
CA TYR A 73 -11.13 15.96 23.23
C TYR A 73 -9.99 16.08 24.25
N LYS A 74 -8.73 15.93 23.81
CA LYS A 74 -7.58 16.09 24.69
C LYS A 74 -7.45 17.51 25.22
N THR A 75 -7.70 18.53 24.39
CA THR A 75 -7.73 19.92 24.83
C THR A 75 -8.79 20.15 25.92
N MET A 76 -10.01 19.63 25.75
CA MET A 76 -11.09 19.72 26.74
C MET A 76 -10.76 18.96 28.03
N LYS A 77 -9.97 17.89 27.95
CA LYS A 77 -9.47 17.12 29.10
C LYS A 77 -8.33 17.82 29.84
N GLY A 78 -7.93 19.03 29.43
CA GLY A 78 -6.93 19.84 30.13
C GLY A 78 -5.48 19.63 29.64
N PHE A 79 -5.27 18.97 28.51
CA PHE A 79 -3.93 18.84 27.92
C PHE A 79 -3.58 20.07 27.06
N GLN A 80 -2.29 20.44 27.07
CA GLN A 80 -1.75 21.30 26.02
C GLN A 80 -1.52 20.43 24.76
N VAL A 81 -2.28 20.70 23.71
CA VAL A 81 -2.24 19.91 22.48
C VAL A 81 -1.52 20.68 21.38
N LYS A 82 -0.24 20.40 21.20
CA LYS A 82 0.54 20.92 20.06
C LYS A 82 0.25 20.07 18.83
N ARG A 83 -0.26 20.72 17.77
CA ARG A 83 -0.80 20.09 16.56
C ARG A 83 -0.06 20.60 15.35
N LYS A 84 0.83 19.78 14.79
CA LYS A 84 1.68 20.17 13.68
C LYS A 84 1.18 19.56 12.37
N ALA A 85 0.92 20.41 11.37
CA ALA A 85 0.65 19.96 10.00
C ALA A 85 1.92 19.40 9.34
N GLY A 86 1.75 18.73 8.22
CA GLY A 86 2.87 18.21 7.43
C GLY A 86 2.50 17.96 5.98
N TRP A 87 3.54 17.82 5.15
CA TRP A 87 3.44 17.46 3.74
C TRP A 87 4.35 16.28 3.43
N ASP A 88 3.75 15.23 2.86
CA ASP A 88 4.49 14.13 2.27
C ASP A 88 4.90 14.51 0.85
N THR A 89 6.20 14.52 0.61
CA THR A 89 6.78 15.05 -0.63
C THR A 89 7.60 14.02 -1.39
N HIS A 90 7.47 12.76 -1.03
CA HIS A 90 8.23 11.66 -1.62
C HIS A 90 7.33 10.60 -2.22
N GLY A 91 7.95 9.71 -2.98
CA GLY A 91 7.36 8.47 -3.43
C GLY A 91 6.85 8.48 -4.86
N LEU A 92 6.45 7.30 -5.27
CA LEU A 92 6.06 6.94 -6.62
C LEU A 92 4.94 7.82 -7.23
N PRO A 93 3.91 8.24 -6.48
CA PRO A 93 2.86 9.09 -7.06
C PRO A 93 3.39 10.44 -7.58
N VAL A 94 4.38 11.03 -6.90
CA VAL A 94 5.03 12.28 -7.35
C VAL A 94 5.87 12.03 -8.59
N GLU A 95 6.70 10.98 -8.57
CA GLU A 95 7.56 10.60 -9.69
C GLU A 95 6.74 10.32 -10.96
N LEU A 96 5.74 9.45 -10.89
CA LEU A 96 4.88 9.11 -12.02
C LEU A 96 4.11 10.33 -12.55
N GLY A 97 3.70 11.25 -11.67
CA GLY A 97 3.06 12.50 -12.05
C GLY A 97 3.97 13.37 -12.90
N VAL A 98 5.22 13.52 -12.50
CA VAL A 98 6.24 14.31 -13.22
C VAL A 98 6.68 13.61 -14.50
N GLU A 99 6.90 12.30 -14.49
CA GLU A 99 7.21 11.52 -15.70
C GLU A 99 6.12 11.68 -16.76
N LYS A 100 4.86 11.63 -16.36
CA LYS A 100 3.71 11.84 -17.25
C LYS A 100 3.65 13.28 -17.78
N GLU A 101 3.89 14.29 -16.92
CA GLU A 101 3.89 15.71 -17.31
C GLU A 101 5.00 16.02 -18.33
N LEU A 102 6.18 15.45 -18.13
CA LEU A 102 7.33 15.65 -19.00
C LEU A 102 7.34 14.70 -20.22
N GLY A 103 6.50 13.67 -20.23
CA GLY A 103 6.47 12.65 -21.28
C GLY A 103 7.73 11.79 -21.32
N ILE A 104 8.36 11.57 -20.17
CA ILE A 104 9.59 10.77 -19.98
C ILE A 104 9.31 9.48 -19.21
N THR A 105 10.31 8.64 -19.13
CA THR A 105 10.35 7.44 -18.28
C THR A 105 11.58 7.47 -17.38
N LYS A 106 11.65 6.58 -16.40
CA LYS A 106 12.85 6.43 -15.55
C LYS A 106 14.12 6.16 -16.32
N ALA A 107 14.04 5.54 -17.51
CA ALA A 107 15.18 5.25 -18.36
C ALA A 107 15.78 6.50 -19.02
N ASP A 108 15.06 7.63 -19.02
CA ASP A 108 15.52 8.89 -19.61
C ASP A 108 16.29 9.77 -18.59
N ILE A 109 16.11 9.47 -17.28
CA ILE A 109 16.73 10.25 -16.20
C ILE A 109 18.23 9.92 -16.15
N ASP A 110 19.06 10.94 -16.24
CA ASP A 110 20.53 10.90 -16.30
C ASP A 110 21.11 10.00 -17.42
N ASN A 111 20.31 9.64 -18.40
CA ASN A 111 20.71 8.86 -19.55
C ASN A 111 21.04 9.78 -20.74
N LYS A 112 22.31 10.09 -20.94
CA LYS A 112 22.79 11.00 -22.00
C LYS A 112 22.54 10.49 -23.42
N GLU A 113 22.22 9.23 -23.59
CA GLU A 113 21.90 8.64 -24.89
C GLU A 113 20.40 8.76 -25.22
N SER A 114 19.58 9.10 -24.24
CA SER A 114 18.15 9.32 -24.47
C SER A 114 17.88 10.65 -25.17
N ALA A 115 17.02 10.63 -26.19
CA ALA A 115 16.51 11.83 -26.83
C ALA A 115 15.67 12.72 -25.87
N LYS A 116 15.24 12.17 -24.75
CA LYS A 116 14.45 12.82 -23.70
C LYS A 116 15.27 13.02 -22.42
N TYR A 117 16.57 13.13 -22.54
CA TYR A 117 17.45 13.30 -21.39
C TYR A 117 16.99 14.40 -20.44
N ILE A 118 16.98 14.11 -19.16
CA ILE A 118 16.84 15.10 -18.09
C ILE A 118 17.86 14.79 -17.00
N SER A 119 18.51 15.81 -16.45
CA SER A 119 19.42 15.61 -15.32
C SER A 119 18.65 15.24 -14.05
N VAL A 120 19.29 14.50 -13.14
CA VAL A 120 18.70 14.20 -11.81
C VAL A 120 18.34 15.49 -11.07
N ALA A 121 19.14 16.54 -11.20
CA ALA A 121 18.90 17.82 -10.55
C ALA A 121 17.62 18.50 -11.08
N ASP A 122 17.43 18.54 -12.39
CA ASP A 122 16.25 19.15 -13.02
C ASP A 122 15.00 18.31 -12.75
N TYR A 123 15.13 16.98 -12.78
CA TYR A 123 14.05 16.08 -12.42
C TYR A 123 13.59 16.29 -10.96
N ASN A 124 14.52 16.32 -10.01
CA ASN A 124 14.23 16.59 -8.61
C ASN A 124 13.60 17.98 -8.39
N LYS A 125 14.06 18.98 -9.15
CA LYS A 125 13.45 20.31 -9.12
C LYS A 125 11.98 20.24 -9.55
N LYS A 126 11.69 19.54 -10.64
CA LYS A 126 10.31 19.35 -11.12
C LYS A 126 9.44 18.58 -10.12
N CYS A 127 9.98 17.56 -9.47
CA CYS A 127 9.28 16.83 -8.39
C CYS A 127 8.92 17.76 -7.22
N ARG A 128 9.84 18.62 -6.78
CA ARG A 128 9.60 19.61 -5.71
C ARG A 128 8.52 20.64 -6.09
N GLU A 129 8.53 21.12 -7.34
CA GLU A 129 7.51 22.04 -7.85
C GLU A 129 6.13 21.36 -7.91
N ASN A 130 6.08 20.13 -8.42
CA ASN A 130 4.83 19.39 -8.62
C ASN A 130 4.16 18.99 -7.30
N VAL A 131 4.94 18.49 -6.34
CA VAL A 131 4.38 17.94 -5.08
C VAL A 131 3.73 19.00 -4.19
N MET A 132 4.09 20.28 -4.35
CA MET A 132 3.51 21.39 -3.58
C MET A 132 2.41 22.14 -4.34
N LYS A 133 2.02 21.68 -5.53
CA LYS A 133 1.13 22.39 -6.46
C LYS A 133 -0.24 22.72 -5.87
N PHE A 134 -0.81 21.83 -5.06
CA PHE A 134 -2.18 21.97 -4.53
C PHE A 134 -2.23 22.35 -3.05
N THR A 135 -1.13 22.79 -2.44
CA THR A 135 -1.07 23.14 -1.01
C THR A 135 -2.07 24.21 -0.61
N ALA A 136 -2.33 25.20 -1.50
CA ALA A 136 -3.32 26.24 -1.24
C ALA A 136 -4.75 25.67 -1.11
N GLU A 137 -5.14 24.74 -1.97
CA GLU A 137 -6.46 24.09 -1.92
C GLU A 137 -6.62 23.22 -0.67
N TRP A 138 -5.55 22.50 -0.31
CA TRP A 138 -5.52 21.73 0.94
C TRP A 138 -5.61 22.59 2.17
N ARG A 139 -4.97 23.78 2.18
CA ARG A 139 -5.10 24.75 3.25
C ARG A 139 -6.53 25.26 3.35
N GLU A 140 -7.10 25.69 2.24
CA GLU A 140 -8.48 26.19 2.17
C GLU A 140 -9.49 25.16 2.66
N LEU A 141 -9.36 23.88 2.25
CA LEU A 141 -10.20 22.79 2.76
C LEU A 141 -10.04 22.63 4.28
N THR A 142 -8.81 22.62 4.78
CA THR A 142 -8.52 22.44 6.21
C THR A 142 -9.15 23.55 7.05
N GLU A 143 -9.04 24.79 6.60
CA GLU A 143 -9.66 25.96 7.23
C GLU A 143 -11.20 25.90 7.16
N LYS A 144 -11.78 25.59 5.99
CA LYS A 144 -13.23 25.44 5.83
C LYS A 144 -13.85 24.34 6.68
N MET A 145 -13.12 23.27 6.94
CA MET A 145 -13.55 22.21 7.87
C MET A 145 -13.53 22.66 9.32
N GLY A 146 -12.84 23.74 9.64
CA GLY A 146 -12.52 24.12 11.02
C GLY A 146 -11.56 23.16 11.71
N TYR A 147 -10.70 22.48 10.95
CA TYR A 147 -9.70 21.58 11.50
C TYR A 147 -8.57 22.37 12.16
N PHE A 148 -8.42 22.21 13.47
CA PHE A 148 -7.38 22.91 14.26
C PHE A 148 -6.04 22.20 14.16
N VAL A 149 -5.18 22.71 13.27
CA VAL A 149 -3.81 22.24 13.07
C VAL A 149 -2.93 23.41 12.63
N ASP A 150 -1.68 23.46 13.09
CA ASP A 150 -0.73 24.51 12.70
C ASP A 150 -0.28 24.31 11.24
N LEU A 151 -0.90 25.11 10.36
CA LEU A 151 -0.60 25.15 8.92
C LEU A 151 0.52 26.13 8.56
N ASP A 152 0.93 27.00 9.50
CA ASP A 152 1.95 28.02 9.23
C ASP A 152 3.36 27.48 9.44
N ASN A 153 3.49 26.47 10.31
CA ASN A 153 4.77 25.80 10.59
C ASN A 153 4.70 24.29 10.30
N PRO A 154 4.31 23.86 9.10
CA PRO A 154 4.23 22.45 8.79
C PRO A 154 5.63 21.83 8.73
N TYR A 155 5.74 20.53 8.96
CA TYR A 155 6.94 19.81 8.54
C TYR A 155 6.80 19.36 7.09
N ILE A 156 7.90 19.39 6.36
CA ILE A 156 7.94 18.99 4.93
C ILE A 156 9.01 17.91 4.80
N THR A 157 8.63 16.75 4.29
CA THR A 157 9.53 15.59 4.34
C THR A 157 10.79 15.72 3.49
N TYR A 158 10.84 16.64 2.49
CA TYR A 158 12.06 16.94 1.74
C TYR A 158 12.97 18.00 2.39
N ASP A 159 12.55 18.63 3.48
CA ASP A 159 13.39 19.62 4.14
C ASP A 159 14.59 18.97 4.82
N ASN A 160 15.75 19.60 4.69
CA ASN A 160 16.99 19.08 5.29
C ASN A 160 16.86 18.85 6.78
N LYS A 161 16.19 19.75 7.50
CA LYS A 161 15.95 19.63 8.94
C LYS A 161 15.15 18.38 9.31
N TYR A 162 14.14 18.03 8.48
CA TYR A 162 13.38 16.81 8.67
C TYR A 162 14.26 15.57 8.37
N ILE A 163 14.98 15.60 7.25
CA ILE A 163 15.87 14.51 6.81
C ILE A 163 16.97 14.24 7.84
N GLU A 164 17.63 15.28 8.34
CA GLU A 164 18.68 15.17 9.37
C GLU A 164 18.14 14.56 10.66
N THR A 165 16.94 14.97 11.08
CA THR A 165 16.28 14.41 12.28
C THR A 165 15.96 12.93 12.08
N LEU A 166 15.45 12.56 10.90
CA LEU A 166 15.16 11.16 10.55
C LEU A 166 16.44 10.31 10.54
N TRP A 167 17.52 10.81 9.95
CA TRP A 167 18.79 10.11 9.94
C TRP A 167 19.39 9.94 11.33
N TRP A 168 19.22 10.96 12.18
CA TRP A 168 19.64 10.84 13.59
C TRP A 168 18.86 9.72 14.29
N LEU A 169 17.54 9.63 14.11
CA LEU A 169 16.71 8.56 14.66
C LEU A 169 17.15 7.18 14.14
N LEU A 170 17.35 7.03 12.82
CA LEU A 170 17.85 5.80 12.23
C LEU A 170 19.23 5.40 12.79
N LYS A 171 20.12 6.37 13.01
CA LYS A 171 21.40 6.13 13.67
C LYS A 171 21.22 5.61 15.10
N GLN A 172 20.24 6.10 15.87
CA GLN A 172 19.96 5.57 17.21
C GLN A 172 19.50 4.10 17.15
N LEU A 173 18.66 3.76 16.16
CA LEU A 173 18.23 2.37 15.95
C LEU A 173 19.39 1.47 15.55
N TYR A 174 20.25 1.95 14.66
CA TYR A 174 21.44 1.23 14.21
C TYR A 174 22.41 0.93 15.38
N THR A 175 22.68 1.94 16.23
CA THR A 175 23.56 1.75 17.40
C THR A 175 23.00 0.82 18.48
N LYS A 176 21.70 0.53 18.42
CA LYS A 176 21.02 -0.44 19.29
C LYS A 176 20.84 -1.80 18.64
N ASP A 177 21.47 -2.07 17.50
CA ASP A 177 21.34 -3.29 16.71
C ASP A 177 19.90 -3.62 16.26
N MET A 178 19.03 -2.59 16.21
CA MET A 178 17.64 -2.71 15.78
C MET A 178 17.47 -2.47 14.27
N LEU A 179 18.49 -1.93 13.61
CA LEU A 179 18.54 -1.71 12.16
C LEU A 179 19.72 -2.49 11.57
N TYR A 180 19.44 -3.41 10.67
CA TYR A 180 20.43 -4.27 10.04
C TYR A 180 20.13 -4.46 8.55
N LYS A 181 21.13 -4.87 7.78
CA LYS A 181 20.98 -5.23 6.37
C LYS A 181 20.46 -6.66 6.26
N GLY A 182 19.34 -6.85 5.59
CA GLY A 182 18.72 -8.16 5.41
C GLY A 182 18.12 -8.32 4.01
N TYR A 183 17.53 -9.48 3.78
CA TYR A 183 16.82 -9.82 2.54
C TYR A 183 15.35 -10.04 2.85
N THR A 184 14.48 -9.62 1.93
CA THR A 184 13.05 -9.91 1.97
C THR A 184 12.54 -10.17 0.55
N ILE A 185 11.48 -10.96 0.45
CA ILE A 185 10.75 -11.13 -0.81
C ILE A 185 9.68 -10.06 -0.87
N GLN A 186 9.62 -9.38 -1.99
CA GLN A 186 8.67 -8.30 -2.23
C GLN A 186 8.11 -8.42 -3.65
N PRO A 187 6.79 -8.23 -3.87
CA PRO A 187 6.23 -8.06 -5.19
C PRO A 187 6.89 -6.90 -5.93
N TYR A 188 7.15 -7.08 -7.21
CA TYR A 188 7.82 -6.10 -8.06
C TYR A 188 6.97 -5.79 -9.28
N SER A 189 6.78 -4.51 -9.59
CA SER A 189 6.10 -4.06 -10.82
C SER A 189 7.12 -3.67 -11.87
N PRO A 190 7.27 -4.42 -12.97
CA PRO A 190 8.14 -4.03 -14.08
C PRO A 190 7.71 -2.71 -14.73
N ALA A 191 6.40 -2.45 -14.79
CA ALA A 191 5.86 -1.21 -15.38
C ALA A 191 6.20 0.03 -14.56
N ALA A 192 6.20 -0.07 -13.24
CA ALA A 192 6.57 1.02 -12.34
C ALA A 192 8.08 1.02 -12.01
N GLY A 193 8.80 -0.07 -12.32
CA GLY A 193 10.23 -0.22 -12.06
C GLY A 193 10.59 -0.28 -10.58
N THR A 194 9.68 -0.72 -9.72
CA THR A 194 9.87 -0.74 -8.26
C THR A 194 9.13 -1.88 -7.57
N GLY A 195 9.54 -2.18 -6.33
CA GLY A 195 8.79 -3.04 -5.42
C GLY A 195 7.47 -2.41 -4.99
N LEU A 196 6.49 -3.25 -4.66
CA LEU A 196 5.17 -2.83 -4.22
C LEU A 196 4.99 -3.11 -2.73
N SER A 197 4.39 -2.16 -2.02
CA SER A 197 4.00 -2.30 -0.63
C SER A 197 2.72 -3.15 -0.47
N SER A 198 2.49 -3.68 0.73
CA SER A 198 1.24 -4.37 1.06
C SER A 198 0.01 -3.49 0.85
N HIS A 199 0.15 -2.17 1.09
CA HIS A 199 -0.94 -1.22 0.86
C HIS A 199 -1.30 -1.11 -0.62
N GLU A 200 -0.33 -1.02 -1.51
CA GLU A 200 -0.54 -0.95 -2.95
C GLU A 200 -1.19 -2.21 -3.51
N LEU A 201 -0.87 -3.38 -2.94
CA LEU A 201 -1.48 -4.66 -3.30
C LEU A 201 -2.92 -4.82 -2.78
N ASN A 202 -3.38 -3.96 -1.89
CA ASN A 202 -4.72 -4.00 -1.29
C ASN A 202 -5.64 -2.87 -1.78
N LEU A 203 -5.22 -2.11 -2.76
CA LEU A 203 -6.03 -1.06 -3.35
C LEU A 203 -7.16 -1.64 -4.20
N PRO A 204 -8.35 -1.00 -4.22
CA PRO A 204 -9.44 -1.42 -5.10
C PRO A 204 -9.00 -1.46 -6.58
N GLY A 205 -9.27 -2.59 -7.25
CA GLY A 205 -8.98 -2.77 -8.67
C GLY A 205 -7.52 -3.14 -9.01
N CYS A 206 -6.67 -3.42 -8.01
CA CYS A 206 -5.31 -3.90 -8.26
C CYS A 206 -5.28 -5.38 -8.72
N TYR A 207 -6.32 -6.15 -8.43
CA TYR A 207 -6.49 -7.51 -8.95
C TYR A 207 -7.50 -7.53 -10.09
N ARG A 208 -7.18 -8.26 -11.14
CA ARG A 208 -8.05 -8.46 -12.30
C ARG A 208 -7.96 -9.89 -12.76
N ASP A 209 -9.07 -10.43 -13.24
CA ASP A 209 -9.08 -11.75 -13.88
C ASP A 209 -8.31 -11.68 -15.19
N VAL A 210 -7.36 -12.58 -15.35
CA VAL A 210 -6.57 -12.74 -16.57
C VAL A 210 -6.62 -14.20 -17.01
N LYS A 211 -6.63 -14.43 -18.35
CA LYS A 211 -6.50 -15.76 -18.91
C LYS A 211 -5.00 -16.06 -19.04
N ASP A 212 -4.57 -17.10 -18.35
CA ASP A 212 -3.17 -17.51 -18.37
C ASP A 212 -3.04 -19.02 -18.56
N THR A 213 -1.86 -19.47 -18.99
CA THR A 213 -1.54 -20.88 -19.18
C THR A 213 -1.06 -21.50 -17.89
N THR A 214 -1.74 -22.56 -17.46
CA THR A 214 -1.32 -23.37 -16.32
C THR A 214 -0.85 -24.74 -16.81
N VAL A 215 0.00 -25.38 -16.03
CA VAL A 215 0.52 -26.72 -16.35
C VAL A 215 0.35 -27.64 -15.15
N THR A 216 -0.12 -28.86 -15.42
CA THR A 216 -0.04 -29.96 -14.46
C THR A 216 1.11 -30.85 -14.91
N ALA A 217 2.21 -30.76 -14.18
CA ALA A 217 3.41 -31.55 -14.48
C ALA A 217 3.35 -32.92 -13.80
N GLN A 218 3.91 -33.93 -14.49
CA GLN A 218 4.06 -35.28 -13.98
C GLN A 218 5.55 -35.56 -13.69
N PHE A 219 5.87 -35.89 -12.46
CA PHE A 219 7.22 -36.17 -12.00
C PHE A 219 7.41 -37.67 -11.75
N GLU A 220 8.18 -38.32 -12.57
CA GLU A 220 8.40 -39.78 -12.51
C GLU A 220 9.08 -40.20 -11.21
N ILE A 221 8.55 -41.25 -10.59
CA ILE A 221 9.14 -41.89 -9.42
C ILE A 221 10.17 -42.95 -9.87
N LYS A 222 11.45 -42.59 -9.92
CA LYS A 222 12.52 -43.47 -10.39
C LYS A 222 12.85 -44.62 -9.44
N ASN A 223 12.73 -44.39 -8.13
CA ASN A 223 13.06 -45.38 -7.09
C ASN A 223 11.84 -45.60 -6.20
N PRO A 224 10.77 -46.27 -6.70
CA PRO A 224 9.57 -46.51 -5.92
C PRO A 224 9.83 -47.43 -4.76
N LYS A 225 9.16 -47.25 -3.65
CA LYS A 225 9.13 -48.17 -2.52
C LYS A 225 8.68 -49.56 -3.00
N PRO A 226 9.06 -50.64 -2.30
CA PRO A 226 8.67 -52.00 -2.71
C PRO A 226 7.16 -52.15 -2.95
N GLU A 227 6.35 -51.59 -2.07
CA GLU A 227 4.88 -51.61 -2.13
C GLU A 227 4.30 -50.82 -3.30
N TRP A 228 5.06 -49.87 -3.88
CA TRP A 228 4.63 -49.04 -5.03
C TRP A 228 5.02 -49.64 -6.39
N LYS A 229 5.87 -50.67 -6.40
CA LYS A 229 6.31 -51.34 -7.66
C LYS A 229 5.14 -51.93 -8.44
N GLN A 230 4.07 -52.33 -7.73
CA GLN A 230 2.85 -52.83 -8.36
C GLN A 230 2.12 -51.81 -9.25
N TRP A 231 2.43 -50.52 -9.08
CA TRP A 231 1.80 -49.44 -9.86
C TRP A 231 2.47 -49.21 -11.22
N GLY A 232 3.56 -49.91 -11.55
CA GLY A 232 4.31 -49.71 -12.79
C GLY A 232 4.95 -48.32 -12.85
N LYS A 233 4.75 -47.60 -13.95
CA LYS A 233 5.20 -46.20 -14.08
C LYS A 233 4.33 -45.31 -13.24
N ALA A 234 4.85 -44.76 -12.17
CA ALA A 234 4.16 -43.90 -11.24
C ALA A 234 4.74 -42.47 -11.23
N TYR A 235 3.86 -41.47 -11.11
CA TYR A 235 4.22 -40.08 -11.19
C TYR A 235 3.55 -39.29 -10.06
N PHE A 236 4.25 -38.31 -9.47
CA PHE A 236 3.60 -37.27 -8.69
C PHE A 236 3.06 -36.20 -9.63
N MET A 237 1.82 -35.75 -9.39
CA MET A 237 1.21 -34.62 -10.11
C MET A 237 1.38 -33.34 -9.30
N ALA A 238 1.85 -32.27 -9.95
CA ALA A 238 1.90 -30.94 -9.39
C ALA A 238 1.40 -29.91 -10.39
N TRP A 239 0.45 -29.09 -9.96
CA TRP A 239 -0.09 -28.00 -10.76
C TRP A 239 0.64 -26.70 -10.48
N THR A 240 0.89 -25.91 -11.54
CA THR A 240 1.52 -24.58 -11.41
C THR A 240 0.90 -23.57 -12.38
N THR A 241 0.82 -22.32 -11.95
CA THR A 241 0.52 -21.14 -12.79
C THR A 241 1.78 -20.52 -13.40
N THR A 242 2.97 -20.99 -13.00
CA THR A 242 4.26 -20.44 -13.43
C THR A 242 5.13 -21.52 -14.07
N PRO A 243 4.75 -22.07 -15.24
CA PRO A 243 5.42 -23.23 -15.85
C PRO A 243 6.90 -22.99 -16.18
N TRP A 244 7.31 -21.76 -16.40
CA TRP A 244 8.73 -21.41 -16.64
C TRP A 244 9.66 -21.72 -15.45
N THR A 245 9.12 -21.86 -14.23
CA THR A 245 9.90 -22.24 -13.04
C THR A 245 10.23 -23.73 -12.99
N LEU A 246 9.56 -24.57 -13.78
CA LEU A 246 9.77 -26.03 -13.81
C LEU A 246 11.20 -26.41 -14.22
N ALA A 247 11.85 -25.59 -15.06
CA ALA A 247 13.24 -25.84 -15.47
C ALA A 247 14.24 -25.80 -14.31
N ALA A 248 13.93 -25.07 -13.24
CA ALA A 248 14.76 -24.95 -12.03
C ALA A 248 14.19 -25.74 -10.84
N ASN A 249 13.19 -26.59 -11.05
CA ASN A 249 12.55 -27.34 -9.97
C ASN A 249 13.49 -28.41 -9.42
N SER A 250 13.81 -28.34 -8.13
CA SER A 250 14.75 -29.25 -7.45
C SER A 250 14.04 -30.32 -6.61
N ALA A 251 12.81 -30.09 -6.17
CA ALA A 251 12.08 -30.99 -5.29
C ALA A 251 10.57 -30.73 -5.33
N LEU A 252 9.80 -31.72 -4.92
CA LEU A 252 8.38 -31.60 -4.61
C LEU A 252 8.20 -31.59 -3.10
N CYS A 253 7.40 -30.64 -2.61
CA CYS A 253 7.04 -30.56 -1.21
C CYS A 253 5.65 -31.18 -1.00
N VAL A 254 5.55 -32.11 -0.05
CA VAL A 254 4.29 -32.78 0.31
C VAL A 254 3.87 -32.43 1.73
N GLY A 255 2.58 -32.35 1.98
CA GLY A 255 2.05 -32.05 3.32
C GLY A 255 1.91 -33.34 4.14
N PRO A 256 2.49 -33.43 5.35
CA PRO A 256 2.41 -34.64 6.19
C PRO A 256 0.99 -34.93 6.73
N LYS A 257 0.08 -33.99 6.60
CA LYS A 257 -1.33 -34.10 7.04
C LYS A 257 -2.31 -34.14 5.87
N ILE A 258 -1.81 -34.32 4.64
CA ILE A 258 -2.61 -34.42 3.43
C ILE A 258 -2.65 -35.86 2.99
N ASP A 259 -3.86 -36.37 2.77
CA ASP A 259 -4.06 -37.69 2.18
C ASP A 259 -3.84 -37.63 0.68
N TYR A 260 -3.10 -38.61 0.16
CA TYR A 260 -2.76 -38.72 -1.23
C TYR A 260 -3.33 -40.03 -1.80
N ALA A 261 -3.92 -39.94 -2.96
CA ALA A 261 -4.44 -41.08 -3.71
C ALA A 261 -3.53 -41.42 -4.88
N ALA A 262 -3.35 -42.72 -5.13
CA ALA A 262 -2.74 -43.25 -6.33
C ALA A 262 -3.86 -43.66 -7.30
N VAL A 263 -3.91 -43.06 -8.47
CA VAL A 263 -4.93 -43.27 -9.49
C VAL A 263 -4.30 -43.92 -10.74
N GLN A 264 -4.82 -45.07 -11.15
CA GLN A 264 -4.47 -45.68 -12.44
C GLN A 264 -5.21 -44.95 -13.58
N SER A 265 -4.49 -44.55 -14.59
CA SER A 265 -4.97 -43.76 -15.69
C SER A 265 -4.07 -43.94 -16.91
N PHE A 266 -4.29 -43.14 -17.94
CA PHE A 266 -3.46 -43.08 -19.14
C PHE A 266 -2.84 -41.73 -19.33
N ASN A 267 -1.62 -41.70 -19.85
CA ASN A 267 -1.01 -40.44 -20.25
C ASN A 267 -1.81 -39.86 -21.44
N PRO A 268 -2.36 -38.67 -21.36
CA PRO A 268 -3.25 -38.10 -22.38
C PRO A 268 -2.55 -37.83 -23.73
N TYR A 269 -1.22 -37.82 -23.74
CA TYR A 269 -0.44 -37.55 -24.97
C TYR A 269 0.12 -38.82 -25.61
N THR A 270 0.46 -39.84 -24.82
CA THR A 270 1.08 -41.07 -25.32
C THR A 270 0.12 -42.27 -25.34
N GLY A 271 -0.99 -42.21 -24.58
CA GLY A 271 -1.90 -43.34 -24.38
C GLY A 271 -1.33 -44.45 -23.48
N GLU A 272 -0.13 -44.33 -22.96
CA GLU A 272 0.47 -45.33 -22.07
C GLU A 272 -0.21 -45.41 -20.71
N PRO A 273 -0.42 -46.60 -20.14
CA PRO A 273 -0.90 -46.74 -18.78
C PRO A 273 0.08 -46.13 -17.76
N ILE A 274 -0.43 -45.33 -16.86
CA ILE A 274 0.35 -44.68 -15.77
C ILE A 274 -0.42 -44.72 -14.48
N THR A 275 0.31 -44.62 -13.36
CA THR A 275 -0.29 -44.31 -12.07
C THR A 275 0.12 -42.90 -11.67
N VAL A 276 -0.83 -42.06 -11.30
CA VAL A 276 -0.54 -40.70 -10.85
C VAL A 276 -0.92 -40.54 -9.37
N ILE A 277 -0.07 -39.83 -8.62
CA ILE A 277 -0.26 -39.56 -7.20
C ILE A 277 -0.56 -38.07 -7.04
N LEU A 278 -1.71 -37.77 -6.43
CA LEU A 278 -2.17 -36.40 -6.14
C LEU A 278 -2.93 -36.36 -4.81
N ALA A 279 -3.13 -35.16 -4.27
CA ALA A 279 -3.94 -35.02 -3.06
C ALA A 279 -5.37 -35.53 -3.30
N GLU A 280 -5.89 -36.38 -2.43
CA GLU A 280 -7.23 -36.98 -2.53
C GLU A 280 -8.33 -35.93 -2.71
N ALA A 281 -8.25 -34.82 -1.98
CA ALA A 281 -9.16 -33.70 -2.08
C ALA A 281 -9.21 -33.02 -3.48
N ARG A 282 -8.27 -33.35 -4.35
CA ARG A 282 -8.17 -32.83 -5.74
C ARG A 282 -8.58 -33.82 -6.80
N LEU A 283 -9.01 -35.03 -6.44
CA LEU A 283 -9.39 -36.06 -7.40
C LEU A 283 -10.45 -35.54 -8.39
N ASN A 284 -11.51 -34.93 -7.90
CA ASN A 284 -12.61 -34.42 -8.73
C ASN A 284 -12.22 -33.27 -9.67
N ALA A 285 -11.04 -32.67 -9.50
CA ALA A 285 -10.55 -31.64 -10.40
C ALA A 285 -9.88 -32.23 -11.66
N TYR A 286 -9.44 -33.48 -11.58
CA TYR A 286 -8.72 -34.17 -12.65
C TYR A 286 -9.47 -35.39 -13.18
N PHE A 287 -10.23 -36.07 -12.32
CA PHE A 287 -10.93 -37.30 -12.62
C PHE A 287 -12.40 -37.11 -12.21
N ASN A 288 -13.26 -36.91 -13.19
CA ASN A 288 -14.71 -36.78 -12.99
C ASN A 288 -15.43 -38.13 -13.18
N GLU A 289 -16.73 -38.14 -12.91
CA GLU A 289 -17.53 -39.38 -13.05
C GLU A 289 -17.53 -39.97 -14.48
N ALA A 290 -17.40 -39.13 -15.49
CA ALA A 290 -17.28 -39.60 -16.88
C ALA A 290 -16.00 -40.41 -17.13
N GLY A 291 -14.96 -40.22 -16.32
CA GLY A 291 -13.74 -41.03 -16.34
C GLY A 291 -13.90 -42.42 -15.72
N LYS A 292 -14.97 -42.69 -14.97
CA LYS A 292 -15.23 -44.02 -14.39
C LYS A 292 -15.67 -45.05 -15.40
N ASP A 293 -16.21 -44.63 -16.54
CA ASP A 293 -16.73 -45.51 -17.61
C ASP A 293 -15.64 -45.80 -18.66
N VAL A 294 -14.41 -45.35 -18.49
CA VAL A 294 -13.29 -45.72 -19.35
C VAL A 294 -12.81 -47.09 -18.95
N ASP A 295 -13.07 -48.07 -19.82
CA ASP A 295 -12.52 -49.41 -19.68
C ASP A 295 -10.98 -49.33 -19.75
N LEU A 296 -10.34 -49.62 -18.62
CA LEU A 296 -8.89 -49.61 -18.46
C LEU A 296 -8.25 -50.98 -18.69
N SER A 297 -9.03 -51.97 -19.24
CA SER A 297 -8.56 -53.32 -19.56
C SER A 297 -7.69 -53.37 -20.83
#